data_10ac68f914cc1d6009cb88192134a426
#
_entry.id   10ac68f914cc1d6009cb88192134a426
#
_cell.length_a   1.000
_cell.length_b   1.000
_cell.length_c   1.000
_cell.angle_alpha   90.00
_cell.angle_beta   90.00
_cell.angle_gamma   90.00
#
_symmetry.space_group_name_H-M   'P 1'
#
loop_
_entity.id
_entity.type
_entity.pdbx_description
1 polymer ?
#
loop_
_entity_poly.entity_id
_entity_poly.type
_entity_poly.pdbx_seq_one_letter_code
_entity_poly.pdbx_strand_id
1 'polypeptide(L)'
;MLPGFTDAHLHASQLPITGLQCNTELIDWLHTLALPQEAALVDAAYADAVYTRFAEDLLRNGITGSIVMGTIHAESTAILVDKLIAAGLRSCVAKVSRDQNAPADACQDTAREIADVRHFLTQTLARSPLVTPAVGPSTAMVCTRKLMKGLAQQAAEFDIPCHTHLAENRAEVESTLQQHPDCVDFLDTYQRAGLLGTANAVVAHAIHLNDREKRAIRNTGMLVAHCPHSNLNLLSGVMPLAEYHDMGIRVGLGSDLSAGHALNMFANMVGAIQSGAMSYLTGRASRPVPPAEAFYCATKGGGSFFGKTGSFEPGYAFDALVVDDSMWTRHQPMTLPQRVEKLIYCGDDRNIDHVYVDGRRLR
;
A
#
# COMPACT_ATOMS: atom_id res chain seq x y z
N MET A 1 -8.81 1.68 -23.70
CA MET A 1 -7.58 1.82 -22.88
C MET A 1 -7.93 2.55 -21.60
N LEU A 2 -7.30 2.17 -20.47
CA LEU A 2 -7.40 2.81 -19.17
C LEU A 2 -5.99 3.23 -18.72
N PRO A 3 -5.83 4.24 -17.85
CA PRO A 3 -4.57 4.45 -17.13
C PRO A 3 -4.19 3.20 -16.34
N GLY A 4 -2.89 2.95 -16.20
CA GLY A 4 -2.38 1.87 -15.37
C GLY A 4 -2.80 2.02 -13.91
N PHE A 5 -3.06 0.89 -13.23
CA PHE A 5 -3.42 0.92 -11.82
C PHE A 5 -2.18 1.12 -10.95
N THR A 6 -2.38 1.84 -9.84
CA THR A 6 -1.41 1.95 -8.76
C THR A 6 -1.99 1.31 -7.51
N ASP A 7 -1.30 0.27 -7.00
CA ASP A 7 -1.56 -0.31 -5.70
C ASP A 7 -0.74 0.44 -4.64
N ALA A 8 -1.43 1.24 -3.82
CA ALA A 8 -0.78 2.19 -2.91
C ALA A 8 -0.27 1.54 -1.60
N HIS A 9 -0.60 0.28 -1.33
CA HIS A 9 -0.11 -0.49 -0.18
C HIS A 9 -0.36 -1.97 -0.35
N LEU A 10 0.69 -2.78 -0.26
CA LEU A 10 0.63 -4.23 -0.25
C LEU A 10 1.91 -4.86 0.30
N HIS A 11 1.80 -6.15 0.71
CA HIS A 11 2.89 -6.94 1.29
C HIS A 11 3.29 -8.10 0.37
N ALA A 12 4.41 -7.96 -0.35
CA ALA A 12 4.88 -9.01 -1.26
C ALA A 12 5.18 -10.34 -0.56
N SER A 13 5.69 -10.26 0.67
CA SER A 13 6.03 -11.42 1.51
C SER A 13 4.83 -12.31 1.87
N GLN A 14 3.64 -11.73 1.89
CA GLN A 14 2.42 -12.38 2.37
C GLN A 14 1.60 -13.04 1.24
N LEU A 15 2.05 -12.97 -0.03
CA LEU A 15 1.35 -13.60 -1.16
C LEU A 15 0.90 -15.06 -0.91
N PRO A 16 1.73 -15.94 -0.30
CA PRO A 16 1.35 -17.33 -0.10
C PRO A 16 0.16 -17.56 0.85
N ILE A 17 -0.14 -16.60 1.72
CA ILE A 17 -1.21 -16.71 2.72
C ILE A 17 -2.47 -15.93 2.34
N THR A 18 -2.55 -15.44 1.10
CA THR A 18 -3.70 -14.65 0.62
C THR A 18 -5.01 -15.41 0.81
N GLY A 19 -6.00 -14.75 1.44
CA GLY A 19 -7.33 -15.30 1.67
C GLY A 19 -7.44 -16.28 2.84
N LEU A 20 -6.37 -16.45 3.63
CA LEU A 20 -6.40 -17.30 4.84
C LEU A 20 -6.74 -16.48 6.08
N GLN A 21 -7.53 -17.09 6.96
CA GLN A 21 -7.95 -16.51 8.25
C GLN A 21 -8.54 -15.09 8.17
N CYS A 22 -9.24 -14.78 7.07
CA CYS A 22 -10.06 -13.56 7.01
C CYS A 22 -11.16 -13.62 8.08
N ASN A 23 -11.62 -12.45 8.56
CA ASN A 23 -12.56 -12.31 9.67
C ASN A 23 -11.93 -12.69 11.04
N THR A 24 -10.65 -12.32 11.20
CA THR A 24 -9.86 -12.44 12.43
C THR A 24 -9.36 -11.05 12.84
N GLU A 25 -9.20 -10.79 14.14
CA GLU A 25 -8.62 -9.53 14.64
C GLU A 25 -7.15 -9.38 14.18
N LEU A 26 -6.75 -8.15 13.87
CA LEU A 26 -5.44 -7.81 13.32
C LEU A 26 -4.27 -8.46 14.08
N ILE A 27 -4.23 -8.31 15.41
CA ILE A 27 -3.10 -8.76 16.22
C ILE A 27 -2.98 -10.29 16.19
N ASP A 28 -4.11 -11.01 16.28
CA ASP A 28 -4.15 -12.45 16.21
C ASP A 28 -3.71 -12.96 14.83
N TRP A 29 -4.20 -12.33 13.76
CA TRP A 29 -3.83 -12.65 12.38
C TRP A 29 -2.33 -12.43 12.13
N LEU A 30 -1.77 -11.31 12.62
CA LEU A 30 -0.34 -11.02 12.51
C LEU A 30 0.49 -12.13 13.15
N HIS A 31 0.20 -12.51 14.40
CA HIS A 31 1.01 -13.48 15.14
C HIS A 31 0.84 -14.91 14.64
N THR A 32 -0.34 -15.29 14.19
CA THR A 32 -0.63 -16.68 13.78
C THR A 32 -0.26 -16.96 12.32
N LEU A 33 -0.23 -15.94 11.46
CA LEU A 33 -0.10 -16.17 10.03
C LEU A 33 0.94 -15.25 9.36
N ALA A 34 0.83 -13.93 9.49
CA ALA A 34 1.64 -13.00 8.71
C ALA A 34 3.12 -12.99 9.13
N LEU A 35 3.42 -12.89 10.43
CA LEU A 35 4.79 -12.84 10.92
C LEU A 35 5.55 -14.16 10.67
N PRO A 36 4.98 -15.36 10.91
CA PRO A 36 5.61 -16.63 10.52
C PRO A 36 5.90 -16.74 9.02
N GLN A 37 4.96 -16.30 8.17
CA GLN A 37 5.16 -16.30 6.72
C GLN A 37 6.27 -15.31 6.30
N GLU A 38 6.32 -14.14 6.89
CA GLU A 38 7.38 -13.16 6.62
C GLU A 38 8.75 -13.67 7.07
N ALA A 39 8.85 -14.30 8.25
CA ALA A 39 10.08 -14.88 8.77
C ALA A 39 10.63 -15.99 7.86
N ALA A 40 9.76 -16.80 7.23
CA ALA A 40 10.17 -17.86 6.31
C ALA A 40 10.93 -17.35 5.07
N LEU A 41 10.78 -16.07 4.72
CA LEU A 41 11.48 -15.44 3.60
C LEU A 41 12.96 -15.08 3.91
N VAL A 42 13.49 -15.52 5.04
CA VAL A 42 14.94 -15.58 5.25
C VAL A 42 15.60 -16.54 4.28
N ASP A 43 14.88 -17.57 3.80
CA ASP A 43 15.33 -18.48 2.74
C ASP A 43 15.27 -17.73 1.38
N ALA A 44 16.44 -17.50 0.80
CA ALA A 44 16.57 -16.77 -0.45
C ALA A 44 15.91 -17.49 -1.65
N ALA A 45 15.90 -18.82 -1.67
CA ALA A 45 15.26 -19.58 -2.76
C ALA A 45 13.74 -19.49 -2.66
N TYR A 46 13.20 -19.53 -1.44
CA TYR A 46 11.78 -19.32 -1.19
C TYR A 46 11.37 -17.88 -1.52
N ALA A 47 12.15 -16.89 -1.09
CA ALA A 47 11.93 -15.49 -1.42
C ALA A 47 11.93 -15.25 -2.94
N ASP A 48 12.89 -15.84 -3.68
CA ASP A 48 12.96 -15.76 -5.14
C ASP A 48 11.69 -16.29 -5.80
N ALA A 49 11.20 -17.44 -5.38
CA ALA A 49 9.98 -18.05 -5.91
C ALA A 49 8.73 -17.19 -5.63
N VAL A 50 8.56 -16.73 -4.38
CA VAL A 50 7.43 -15.90 -3.97
C VAL A 50 7.41 -14.57 -4.74
N TYR A 51 8.55 -13.89 -4.83
CA TYR A 51 8.61 -12.57 -5.47
C TYR A 51 8.59 -12.65 -7.00
N THR A 52 9.02 -13.75 -7.61
CA THR A 52 8.80 -14.00 -9.04
C THR A 52 7.31 -14.05 -9.32
N ARG A 53 6.57 -14.87 -8.56
CA ARG A 53 5.11 -14.98 -8.71
C ARG A 53 4.41 -13.67 -8.41
N PHE A 54 4.85 -12.93 -7.39
CA PHE A 54 4.29 -11.63 -7.03
C PHE A 54 4.38 -10.63 -8.19
N ALA A 55 5.55 -10.50 -8.83
CA ALA A 55 5.75 -9.60 -9.97
C ALA A 55 4.88 -9.99 -11.18
N GLU A 56 4.72 -11.31 -11.45
CA GLU A 56 3.84 -11.82 -12.49
C GLU A 56 2.36 -11.49 -12.20
N ASP A 57 1.93 -11.62 -10.93
CA ASP A 57 0.56 -11.34 -10.53
C ASP A 57 0.25 -9.84 -10.56
N LEU A 58 1.21 -8.95 -10.27
CA LEU A 58 1.06 -7.51 -10.48
C LEU A 58 0.76 -7.19 -11.95
N LEU A 59 1.57 -7.72 -12.87
CA LEU A 59 1.36 -7.54 -14.32
C LEU A 59 0.02 -8.11 -14.77
N ARG A 60 -0.35 -9.29 -14.27
CA ARG A 60 -1.61 -9.94 -14.61
C ARG A 60 -2.80 -9.07 -14.22
N ASN A 61 -2.73 -8.39 -13.08
CA ASN A 61 -3.80 -7.54 -12.56
C ASN A 61 -3.70 -6.07 -13.03
N GLY A 62 -2.80 -5.74 -13.97
CA GLY A 62 -2.68 -4.39 -14.55
C GLY A 62 -2.13 -3.36 -13.60
N ILE A 63 -1.41 -3.79 -12.56
CA ILE A 63 -0.75 -2.90 -11.61
C ILE A 63 0.56 -2.44 -12.24
N THR A 64 0.63 -1.18 -12.64
CA THR A 64 1.78 -0.55 -13.27
C THR A 64 2.65 0.20 -12.27
N GLY A 65 2.04 0.59 -11.14
CA GLY A 65 2.70 1.22 -10.01
C GLY A 65 2.36 0.51 -8.70
N SER A 66 3.33 0.30 -7.79
CA SER A 66 3.10 -0.36 -6.51
C SER A 66 3.95 0.22 -5.38
N ILE A 67 3.36 0.35 -4.19
CA ILE A 67 4.04 0.80 -2.97
C ILE A 67 4.06 -0.38 -2.01
N VAL A 68 5.17 -1.10 -1.97
CA VAL A 68 5.28 -2.47 -1.47
C VAL A 68 6.06 -2.52 -0.17
N MET A 69 5.59 -3.28 0.80
CA MET A 69 6.37 -3.74 1.93
C MET A 69 7.02 -5.09 1.64
N GLY A 70 8.34 -5.18 1.86
CA GLY A 70 9.13 -6.42 1.80
C GLY A 70 9.09 -7.20 3.11
N THR A 71 10.28 -7.49 3.67
CA THR A 71 10.44 -8.17 4.96
C THR A 71 11.43 -7.44 5.86
N ILE A 72 11.64 -7.96 7.08
CA ILE A 72 12.74 -7.52 7.96
C ILE A 72 14.11 -7.96 7.42
N HIS A 73 14.18 -8.91 6.48
CA HIS A 73 15.41 -9.43 5.91
C HIS A 73 15.85 -8.57 4.73
N ALA A 74 16.99 -7.87 4.85
CA ALA A 74 17.51 -6.96 3.83
C ALA A 74 17.75 -7.67 2.49
N GLU A 75 18.39 -8.84 2.53
CA GLU A 75 18.70 -9.64 1.33
C GLU A 75 17.42 -10.11 0.60
N SER A 76 16.44 -10.59 1.34
CA SER A 76 15.14 -10.99 0.77
C SER A 76 14.45 -9.79 0.11
N THR A 77 14.45 -8.62 0.77
CA THR A 77 13.85 -7.41 0.19
C THR A 77 14.61 -6.92 -1.04
N ALA A 78 15.95 -7.14 -1.10
CA ALA A 78 16.74 -6.85 -2.29
C ALA A 78 16.37 -7.76 -3.48
N ILE A 79 16.05 -9.05 -3.22
CA ILE A 79 15.51 -9.97 -4.25
C ILE A 79 14.18 -9.43 -4.80
N LEU A 80 13.28 -8.93 -3.94
CA LEU A 80 12.04 -8.30 -4.39
C LEU A 80 12.30 -7.12 -5.34
N VAL A 81 13.25 -6.23 -5.00
CA VAL A 81 13.66 -5.12 -5.86
C VAL A 81 14.12 -5.64 -7.23
N ASP A 82 14.95 -6.68 -7.27
CA ASP A 82 15.46 -7.25 -8.52
C ASP A 82 14.31 -7.83 -9.39
N LYS A 83 13.32 -8.51 -8.78
CA LYS A 83 12.15 -9.04 -9.52
C LYS A 83 11.29 -7.93 -10.11
N LEU A 84 11.06 -6.86 -9.38
CA LEU A 84 10.27 -5.71 -9.86
C LEU A 84 11.01 -4.95 -10.97
N ILE A 85 12.34 -4.80 -10.88
CA ILE A 85 13.17 -4.25 -11.95
C ILE A 85 13.10 -5.13 -13.21
N ALA A 86 13.28 -6.45 -13.06
CA ALA A 86 13.24 -7.39 -14.17
C ALA A 86 11.87 -7.39 -14.87
N ALA A 87 10.78 -7.25 -14.10
CA ALA A 87 9.43 -7.12 -14.64
C ALA A 87 9.15 -5.74 -15.28
N GLY A 88 10.00 -4.74 -15.09
CA GLY A 88 9.83 -3.39 -15.61
C GLY A 88 8.75 -2.58 -14.92
N LEU A 89 8.39 -2.94 -13.69
CA LEU A 89 7.33 -2.30 -12.90
C LEU A 89 7.83 -1.05 -12.17
N ARG A 90 6.99 -0.02 -12.09
CA ARG A 90 7.23 1.15 -11.25
C ARG A 90 6.90 0.80 -9.80
N SER A 91 7.87 0.92 -8.87
CA SER A 91 7.64 0.50 -7.50
C SER A 91 8.39 1.36 -6.47
N CYS A 92 7.78 1.52 -5.30
CA CYS A 92 8.44 1.96 -4.09
C CYS A 92 8.51 0.74 -3.14
N VAL A 93 9.71 0.32 -2.74
CA VAL A 93 9.91 -0.90 -1.95
C VAL A 93 10.47 -0.56 -0.58
N ALA A 94 9.66 -0.76 0.45
CA ALA A 94 10.05 -0.52 1.84
C ALA A 94 10.64 -1.78 2.49
N LYS A 95 11.85 -1.68 3.03
CA LYS A 95 12.41 -2.70 3.94
C LYS A 95 11.68 -2.54 5.28
N VAL A 96 10.95 -3.57 5.70
CA VAL A 96 10.20 -3.58 6.95
C VAL A 96 11.12 -3.59 8.15
N SER A 97 10.79 -2.84 9.20
CA SER A 97 11.60 -2.68 10.40
C SER A 97 10.77 -2.89 11.67
N ARG A 98 11.30 -3.68 12.61
CA ARG A 98 10.73 -3.95 13.96
C ARG A 98 11.86 -4.21 14.94
N ASP A 99 11.76 -3.67 16.16
CA ASP A 99 12.75 -3.90 17.24
C ASP A 99 12.11 -4.16 18.61
N GLN A 100 10.78 -4.30 18.67
CA GLN A 100 10.03 -4.66 19.88
C GLN A 100 8.69 -5.32 19.56
N ASN A 101 8.08 -5.96 20.56
CA ASN A 101 6.69 -6.48 20.54
C ASN A 101 6.37 -7.41 19.37
N ALA A 102 7.35 -8.15 18.85
CA ALA A 102 7.20 -9.15 17.81
C ALA A 102 8.03 -10.39 18.15
N PRO A 103 7.71 -11.58 17.58
CA PRO A 103 8.52 -12.79 17.74
C PRO A 103 9.99 -12.56 17.34
N ALA A 104 10.90 -13.32 17.97
CA ALA A 104 12.35 -13.12 17.80
C ALA A 104 12.84 -13.32 16.35
N ASP A 105 12.16 -14.12 15.55
CA ASP A 105 12.42 -14.35 14.14
C ASP A 105 11.82 -13.28 13.21
N ALA A 106 10.95 -12.43 13.75
CA ALA A 106 10.32 -11.30 13.06
C ALA A 106 10.75 -9.92 13.65
N CYS A 107 11.79 -9.89 14.50
CA CYS A 107 12.25 -8.70 15.23
C CYS A 107 13.77 -8.69 15.29
N GLN A 108 14.41 -7.51 15.36
CA GLN A 108 15.85 -7.39 15.47
C GLN A 108 16.26 -6.36 16.54
N ASP A 109 17.52 -6.44 17.02
CA ASP A 109 18.10 -5.37 17.83
C ASP A 109 18.12 -4.04 17.05
N THR A 110 17.81 -2.93 17.73
CA THR A 110 17.70 -1.61 17.12
C THR A 110 18.92 -1.20 16.30
N ALA A 111 20.14 -1.44 16.81
CA ALA A 111 21.36 -1.00 16.12
C ALA A 111 21.60 -1.84 14.85
N ARG A 112 21.36 -3.15 14.96
CA ARG A 112 21.43 -4.06 13.81
C ARG A 112 20.39 -3.72 12.77
N GLU A 113 19.14 -3.47 13.18
CA GLU A 113 18.06 -3.11 12.26
C GLU A 113 18.38 -1.83 11.47
N ILE A 114 18.91 -0.79 12.14
CA ILE A 114 19.37 0.45 11.48
C ILE A 114 20.50 0.16 10.48
N ALA A 115 21.45 -0.72 10.83
CA ALA A 115 22.54 -1.10 9.93
C ALA A 115 22.03 -1.91 8.71
N ASP A 116 21.09 -2.83 8.90
CA ASP A 116 20.51 -3.64 7.84
C ASP A 116 19.68 -2.78 6.86
N VAL A 117 18.94 -1.78 7.37
CA VAL A 117 18.25 -0.80 6.50
C VAL A 117 19.25 -0.01 5.68
N ARG A 118 20.33 0.52 6.30
CA ARG A 118 21.39 1.24 5.57
C ARG A 118 22.02 0.37 4.49
N HIS A 119 22.28 -0.89 4.80
CA HIS A 119 22.83 -1.87 3.85
C HIS A 119 21.91 -2.05 2.66
N PHE A 120 20.60 -2.32 2.90
CA PHE A 120 19.57 -2.43 1.87
C PHE A 120 19.52 -1.18 0.98
N LEU A 121 19.48 0.01 1.58
CA LEU A 121 19.41 1.27 0.84
C LEU A 121 20.64 1.46 -0.06
N THR A 122 21.83 1.22 0.48
CA THR A 122 23.10 1.36 -0.25
C THR A 122 23.17 0.40 -1.45
N GLN A 123 22.63 -0.81 -1.30
CA GLN A 123 22.62 -1.79 -2.37
C GLN A 123 21.56 -1.51 -3.43
N THR A 124 20.40 -0.94 -3.06
CA THR A 124 19.23 -0.88 -3.96
C THR A 124 19.01 0.51 -4.55
N LEU A 125 19.50 1.56 -3.91
CA LEU A 125 19.39 2.92 -4.42
C LEU A 125 20.04 3.04 -5.81
N ALA A 126 19.36 3.68 -6.74
CA ALA A 126 19.80 3.91 -8.12
C ALA A 126 20.01 2.65 -9.00
N ARG A 127 19.54 1.46 -8.59
CA ARG A 127 19.53 0.28 -9.48
C ARG A 127 18.62 0.46 -10.71
N SER A 128 17.53 1.23 -10.55
CA SER A 128 16.56 1.49 -11.62
C SER A 128 15.84 2.81 -11.37
N PRO A 129 15.55 3.60 -12.42
CA PRO A 129 14.73 4.81 -12.28
C PRO A 129 13.25 4.49 -11.96
N LEU A 130 12.82 3.24 -12.15
CA LEU A 130 11.44 2.81 -11.89
C LEU A 130 11.24 2.28 -10.46
N VAL A 131 12.32 1.89 -9.75
CA VAL A 131 12.20 1.30 -8.41
C VAL A 131 12.97 2.13 -7.39
N THR A 132 12.24 2.66 -6.41
CA THR A 132 12.78 3.48 -5.33
C THR A 132 12.72 2.69 -4.02
N PRO A 133 13.84 2.49 -3.29
CA PRO A 133 13.80 1.93 -1.95
C PRO A 133 13.20 2.92 -0.95
N ALA A 134 12.64 2.41 0.15
CA ALA A 134 12.05 3.21 1.21
C ALA A 134 12.39 2.64 2.60
N VAL A 135 12.31 3.47 3.64
CA VAL A 135 12.26 3.00 5.01
C VAL A 135 10.85 2.54 5.35
N GLY A 136 10.72 1.42 6.07
CA GLY A 136 9.44 0.80 6.38
C GLY A 136 9.26 0.46 7.86
N PRO A 137 9.12 1.43 8.80
CA PRO A 137 8.67 1.08 10.13
C PRO A 137 7.33 0.36 9.99
N SER A 138 7.25 -0.89 10.50
CA SER A 138 6.04 -1.70 10.33
C SER A 138 4.82 -0.97 10.91
N THR A 139 4.85 -0.70 12.20
CA THR A 139 3.91 0.20 12.90
C THR A 139 4.60 0.76 14.14
N ALA A 140 4.13 1.88 14.67
CA ALA A 140 4.68 2.48 15.88
C ALA A 140 4.60 1.55 17.11
N MET A 141 3.65 0.61 17.13
CA MET A 141 3.51 -0.39 18.18
C MET A 141 4.73 -1.32 18.29
N VAL A 142 5.36 -1.65 17.17
CA VAL A 142 6.48 -2.61 17.10
C VAL A 142 7.84 -1.95 16.81
N CYS A 143 7.90 -0.62 16.84
CA CYS A 143 9.12 0.16 16.62
C CYS A 143 9.40 1.06 17.81
N THR A 144 10.58 0.93 18.42
CA THR A 144 11.01 1.89 19.45
C THR A 144 11.22 3.27 18.85
N ARG A 145 11.10 4.32 19.68
CA ARG A 145 11.41 5.69 19.23
C ARG A 145 12.86 5.82 18.73
N LYS A 146 13.78 5.01 19.29
CA LYS A 146 15.18 4.97 18.84
C LYS A 146 15.30 4.45 17.42
N LEU A 147 14.61 3.34 17.10
CA LEU A 147 14.54 2.81 15.73
C LEU A 147 13.94 3.83 14.78
N MET A 148 12.75 4.37 15.09
CA MET A 148 12.07 5.35 14.25
C MET A 148 12.94 6.58 13.96
N LYS A 149 13.70 7.09 14.94
CA LYS A 149 14.67 8.19 14.72
C LYS A 149 15.81 7.79 13.79
N GLY A 150 16.34 6.57 13.91
CA GLY A 150 17.36 6.06 13.01
C GLY A 150 16.86 5.93 11.56
N LEU A 151 15.62 5.46 11.38
CA LEU A 151 14.98 5.39 10.08
C LEU A 151 14.73 6.79 9.49
N ALA A 152 14.30 7.75 10.31
CA ALA A 152 14.10 9.14 9.87
C ALA A 152 15.41 9.78 9.40
N GLN A 153 16.53 9.53 10.10
CA GLN A 153 17.86 10.01 9.70
C GLN A 153 18.26 9.42 8.33
N GLN A 154 18.03 8.13 8.11
CA GLN A 154 18.33 7.49 6.83
C GLN A 154 17.42 7.98 5.71
N ALA A 155 16.11 8.14 5.96
CA ALA A 155 15.19 8.69 4.99
C ALA A 155 15.63 10.09 4.52
N ALA A 156 16.08 10.94 5.45
CA ALA A 156 16.61 12.26 5.14
C ALA A 156 17.97 12.21 4.43
N GLU A 157 18.90 11.34 4.86
CA GLU A 157 20.23 11.21 4.27
C GLU A 157 20.20 10.73 2.82
N PHE A 158 19.33 9.77 2.52
CA PHE A 158 19.22 9.16 1.20
C PHE A 158 18.14 9.80 0.32
N ASP A 159 17.40 10.79 0.85
CA ASP A 159 16.24 11.43 0.18
C ASP A 159 15.21 10.41 -0.33
N ILE A 160 14.81 9.50 0.54
CA ILE A 160 13.90 8.39 0.20
C ILE A 160 12.60 8.44 0.98
N PRO A 161 11.53 7.77 0.47
CA PRO A 161 10.24 7.72 1.13
C PRO A 161 10.22 6.97 2.46
N CYS A 162 9.17 7.26 3.25
CA CYS A 162 8.73 6.43 4.37
C CYS A 162 7.37 5.79 4.04
N HIS A 163 7.24 4.48 4.26
CA HIS A 163 5.98 3.74 4.11
C HIS A 163 5.67 2.98 5.40
N THR A 164 4.48 3.20 6.00
CA THR A 164 4.09 2.62 7.29
C THR A 164 2.58 2.48 7.44
N HIS A 165 2.14 1.76 8.50
CA HIS A 165 0.73 1.68 8.91
C HIS A 165 0.40 2.78 9.90
N LEU A 166 -0.83 3.29 9.87
CA LEU A 166 -1.29 4.39 10.73
C LEU A 166 -2.72 4.14 11.20
N ALA A 167 -2.89 3.94 12.51
CA ALA A 167 -4.18 3.88 13.19
C ALA A 167 -5.20 2.96 12.48
N GLU A 168 -4.77 1.74 12.17
CA GLU A 168 -5.58 0.73 11.50
C GLU A 168 -6.62 0.14 12.43
N ASN A 169 -6.21 -0.29 13.64
CA ASN A 169 -7.06 -0.98 14.60
C ASN A 169 -7.07 -0.24 15.95
N ARG A 170 -8.19 -0.30 16.69
CA ARG A 170 -8.30 0.38 18.00
C ARG A 170 -7.33 -0.15 19.02
N ALA A 171 -7.13 -1.49 19.08
CA ALA A 171 -6.19 -2.10 20.00
C ALA A 171 -4.74 -1.69 19.67
N GLU A 172 -4.40 -1.55 18.39
CA GLU A 172 -3.12 -1.01 17.93
C GLU A 172 -2.92 0.43 18.41
N VAL A 173 -3.93 1.29 18.25
CA VAL A 173 -3.88 2.69 18.70
C VAL A 173 -3.67 2.77 20.21
N GLU A 174 -4.44 2.02 20.99
CA GLU A 174 -4.34 1.98 22.46
C GLU A 174 -2.97 1.49 22.91
N SER A 175 -2.47 0.39 22.35
CA SER A 175 -1.14 -0.16 22.65
C SER A 175 -0.02 0.83 22.33
N THR A 176 -0.10 1.49 21.16
CA THR A 176 0.89 2.49 20.76
C THR A 176 0.94 3.67 21.74
N LEU A 177 -0.21 4.22 22.14
CA LEU A 177 -0.27 5.35 23.06
C LEU A 177 0.17 4.98 24.48
N GLN A 178 -0.05 3.74 24.92
CA GLN A 178 0.50 3.23 26.18
C GLN A 178 2.03 3.18 26.18
N GLN A 179 2.65 2.86 25.03
CA GLN A 179 4.10 2.80 24.87
C GLN A 179 4.74 4.18 24.64
N HIS A 180 3.95 5.16 24.17
CA HIS A 180 4.38 6.53 23.92
C HIS A 180 3.51 7.55 24.67
N PRO A 181 3.51 7.55 26.02
CA PRO A 181 2.57 8.33 26.83
C PRO A 181 2.78 9.84 26.75
N ASP A 182 3.89 10.29 26.18
CA ASP A 182 4.18 11.70 25.90
C ASP A 182 3.65 12.19 24.55
N CYS A 183 3.09 11.27 23.71
CA CYS A 183 2.49 11.62 22.44
C CYS A 183 0.99 11.91 22.59
N VAL A 184 0.49 12.87 21.82
CA VAL A 184 -0.91 13.30 21.89
C VAL A 184 -1.86 12.43 21.08
N ASP A 185 -1.32 11.71 20.08
CA ASP A 185 -2.03 10.76 19.25
C ASP A 185 -1.05 9.85 18.47
N PHE A 186 -1.59 8.95 17.64
CA PHE A 186 -0.80 7.96 16.92
C PHE A 186 0.20 8.61 15.94
N LEU A 187 -0.24 9.59 15.15
CA LEU A 187 0.63 10.27 14.19
C LEU A 187 1.77 11.03 14.88
N ASP A 188 1.54 11.58 16.07
CA ASP A 188 2.55 12.29 16.86
C ASP A 188 3.74 11.38 17.23
N THR A 189 3.53 10.06 17.35
CA THR A 189 4.62 9.10 17.63
C THR A 189 5.67 9.12 16.51
N TYR A 190 5.22 9.13 15.27
CA TYR A 190 6.10 9.22 14.11
C TYR A 190 6.69 10.62 13.96
N GLN A 191 5.87 11.67 14.12
CA GLN A 191 6.32 13.06 13.94
C GLN A 191 7.43 13.44 14.95
N ARG A 192 7.32 13.02 16.21
CA ARG A 192 8.38 13.21 17.23
C ARG A 192 9.64 12.41 16.95
N ALA A 193 9.56 11.37 16.15
CA ALA A 193 10.75 10.64 15.68
C ALA A 193 11.37 11.27 14.42
N GLY A 194 10.72 12.25 13.79
CA GLY A 194 11.17 12.89 12.54
C GLY A 194 10.66 12.20 11.28
N LEU A 195 9.74 11.23 11.41
CA LEU A 195 9.04 10.59 10.29
C LEU A 195 7.72 11.32 9.97
N LEU A 196 7.18 11.06 8.79
CA LEU A 196 5.85 11.52 8.35
C LEU A 196 5.65 13.06 8.39
N GLY A 197 6.72 13.81 8.12
CA GLY A 197 6.69 15.27 8.07
C GLY A 197 6.59 15.87 6.66
N THR A 198 6.56 15.06 5.61
CA THR A 198 6.63 15.49 4.20
C THR A 198 5.65 14.74 3.30
N ALA A 199 5.48 15.24 2.07
CA ALA A 199 4.69 14.57 1.04
C ALA A 199 5.33 13.26 0.54
N ASN A 200 6.62 13.02 0.84
CA ASN A 200 7.35 11.81 0.48
C ASN A 200 7.10 10.67 1.50
N ALA A 201 5.84 10.48 1.86
CA ALA A 201 5.42 9.44 2.80
C ALA A 201 4.09 8.82 2.37
N VAL A 202 3.93 7.52 2.69
CA VAL A 202 2.69 6.77 2.52
C VAL A 202 2.30 6.16 3.85
N VAL A 203 1.04 6.35 4.23
CA VAL A 203 0.46 5.76 5.43
C VAL A 203 -0.74 4.91 5.05
N ALA A 204 -0.71 3.62 5.43
CA ALA A 204 -1.80 2.70 5.16
C ALA A 204 -2.91 2.81 6.21
N HIS A 205 -4.14 2.50 5.80
CA HIS A 205 -5.37 2.40 6.56
C HIS A 205 -5.93 3.73 7.06
N ALA A 206 -5.29 4.41 8.02
CA ALA A 206 -5.72 5.71 8.56
C ALA A 206 -7.21 5.74 8.95
N ILE A 207 -7.69 4.69 9.67
CA ILE A 207 -9.11 4.50 10.00
C ILE A 207 -9.52 5.32 11.22
N HIS A 208 -8.71 5.23 12.30
CA HIS A 208 -9.06 5.76 13.62
C HIS A 208 -8.33 7.08 13.92
N LEU A 209 -8.38 8.03 12.98
CA LEU A 209 -7.74 9.34 13.13
C LEU A 209 -8.65 10.36 13.80
N ASN A 210 -8.07 11.19 14.66
CA ASN A 210 -8.69 12.40 15.15
C ASN A 210 -8.53 13.58 14.16
N ASP A 211 -9.21 14.70 14.42
CA ASP A 211 -9.19 15.86 13.54
C ASP A 211 -7.82 16.55 13.42
N ARG A 212 -6.96 16.45 14.47
CA ARG A 212 -5.59 16.97 14.40
C ARG A 212 -4.78 16.18 13.39
N GLU A 213 -4.85 14.85 13.47
CA GLU A 213 -4.15 13.94 12.58
C GLU A 213 -4.58 14.13 11.13
N LYS A 214 -5.89 14.19 10.85
CA LYS A 214 -6.43 14.45 9.51
C LYS A 214 -5.90 15.78 8.94
N ARG A 215 -5.91 16.86 9.74
CA ARG A 215 -5.35 18.16 9.32
C ARG A 215 -3.84 18.08 9.07
N ALA A 216 -3.09 17.36 9.92
CA ALA A 216 -1.65 17.18 9.74
C ALA A 216 -1.33 16.43 8.45
N ILE A 217 -2.03 15.33 8.15
CA ILE A 217 -1.90 14.57 6.90
C ILE A 217 -2.19 15.43 5.69
N ARG A 218 -3.30 16.19 5.71
CA ARG A 218 -3.63 17.14 4.64
C ARG A 218 -2.52 18.15 4.40
N ASN A 219 -2.00 18.75 5.48
CA ASN A 219 -1.01 19.83 5.41
C ASN A 219 0.37 19.35 4.93
N THR A 220 0.75 18.13 5.26
CA THR A 220 2.01 17.52 4.79
C THR A 220 1.89 17.04 3.35
N GLY A 221 0.69 16.72 2.88
CA GLY A 221 0.46 16.17 1.55
C GLY A 221 0.90 14.71 1.38
N MET A 222 1.15 13.97 2.48
CA MET A 222 1.43 12.53 2.41
C MET A 222 0.25 11.77 1.79
N LEU A 223 0.54 10.61 1.20
CA LEU A 223 -0.48 9.74 0.60
C LEU A 223 -1.07 8.81 1.66
N VAL A 224 -2.39 8.74 1.73
CA VAL A 224 -3.12 7.71 2.48
C VAL A 224 -3.47 6.56 1.55
N ALA A 225 -3.11 5.32 1.90
CA ALA A 225 -3.54 4.14 1.19
C ALA A 225 -4.81 3.56 1.83
N HIS A 226 -5.92 3.62 1.08
CA HIS A 226 -7.19 3.02 1.49
C HIS A 226 -7.23 1.54 1.11
N CYS A 227 -7.33 0.66 2.11
CA CYS A 227 -7.28 -0.80 1.97
C CYS A 227 -8.64 -1.42 2.35
N PRO A 228 -9.69 -1.29 1.52
CA PRO A 228 -11.05 -1.58 1.93
C PRO A 228 -11.28 -3.04 2.34
N HIS A 229 -10.68 -3.99 1.63
CA HIS A 229 -10.86 -5.42 1.92
C HIS A 229 -10.14 -5.82 3.21
N SER A 230 -8.88 -5.42 3.40
CA SER A 230 -8.15 -5.69 4.62
C SER A 230 -8.83 -5.10 5.85
N ASN A 231 -9.23 -3.83 5.77
CA ASN A 231 -9.92 -3.14 6.86
C ASN A 231 -11.15 -3.91 7.37
N LEU A 232 -11.88 -4.56 6.45
CA LEU A 232 -13.05 -5.38 6.78
C LEU A 232 -12.66 -6.80 7.21
N ASN A 233 -11.71 -7.44 6.51
CA ASN A 233 -11.27 -8.80 6.81
C ASN A 233 -10.64 -8.93 8.20
N LEU A 234 -9.91 -7.89 8.64
CA LEU A 234 -9.24 -7.85 9.95
C LEU A 234 -10.07 -7.11 11.02
N LEU A 235 -11.35 -6.86 10.75
CA LEU A 235 -12.29 -6.23 11.66
C LEU A 235 -11.80 -4.86 12.16
N SER A 236 -10.92 -4.21 11.41
CA SER A 236 -10.28 -2.95 11.77
C SER A 236 -11.24 -1.76 11.73
N GLY A 237 -12.16 -1.75 10.75
CA GLY A 237 -13.15 -0.69 10.61
C GLY A 237 -13.33 -0.20 9.18
N VAL A 238 -13.87 1.01 9.00
CA VAL A 238 -14.09 1.63 7.69
C VAL A 238 -13.40 3.01 7.66
N MET A 239 -12.45 3.18 6.75
CA MET A 239 -11.81 4.48 6.50
C MET A 239 -12.83 5.47 5.91
N PRO A 240 -12.92 6.71 6.39
CA PRO A 240 -13.90 7.69 5.91
C PRO A 240 -13.46 8.35 4.59
N LEU A 241 -13.42 7.58 3.48
CA LEU A 241 -12.87 8.00 2.19
C LEU A 241 -13.52 9.29 1.67
N ALA A 242 -14.86 9.40 1.73
CA ALA A 242 -15.58 10.59 1.27
C ALA A 242 -15.15 11.84 2.04
N GLU A 243 -15.01 11.75 3.37
CA GLU A 243 -14.52 12.85 4.21
C GLU A 243 -13.09 13.25 3.83
N TYR A 244 -12.20 12.27 3.61
CA TYR A 244 -10.81 12.55 3.25
C TYR A 244 -10.70 13.27 1.91
N HIS A 245 -11.48 12.88 0.92
CA HIS A 245 -11.57 13.59 -0.36
C HIS A 245 -12.11 15.02 -0.18
N ASP A 246 -13.19 15.19 0.60
CA ASP A 246 -13.79 16.52 0.86
C ASP A 246 -12.80 17.44 1.62
N MET A 247 -11.93 16.88 2.44
CA MET A 247 -10.84 17.61 3.10
C MET A 247 -9.65 17.91 2.19
N GLY A 248 -9.56 17.31 1.00
CA GLY A 248 -8.42 17.43 0.10
C GLY A 248 -7.19 16.61 0.52
N ILE A 249 -7.39 15.54 1.29
CA ILE A 249 -6.34 14.55 1.60
C ILE A 249 -6.08 13.70 0.35
N ARG A 250 -4.80 13.45 0.05
CA ARG A 250 -4.40 12.57 -1.06
C ARG A 250 -4.66 11.12 -0.67
N VAL A 251 -5.46 10.42 -1.47
CA VAL A 251 -5.79 9.00 -1.24
C VAL A 251 -5.48 8.17 -2.48
N GLY A 252 -4.79 7.06 -2.27
CA GLY A 252 -4.63 5.95 -3.22
C GLY A 252 -5.39 4.72 -2.74
N LEU A 253 -5.70 3.80 -3.65
CA LEU A 253 -6.29 2.52 -3.31
C LEU A 253 -5.18 1.48 -3.12
N GLY A 254 -5.22 0.72 -2.01
CA GLY A 254 -4.31 -0.36 -1.69
C GLY A 254 -5.04 -1.70 -1.61
N SER A 255 -4.43 -2.76 -2.14
CA SER A 255 -4.95 -4.11 -1.97
C SER A 255 -4.70 -4.65 -0.58
N ASP A 256 -3.58 -4.23 0.01
CA ASP A 256 -3.04 -4.78 1.25
C ASP A 256 -3.01 -6.32 1.20
N LEU A 257 -2.43 -6.83 0.12
CA LEU A 257 -2.21 -8.26 -0.04
C LEU A 257 -1.28 -8.76 1.09
N SER A 258 -1.66 -9.70 1.94
CA SER A 258 -2.74 -10.68 1.85
C SER A 258 -3.90 -10.49 2.84
N ALA A 259 -3.83 -9.54 3.77
CA ALA A 259 -4.98 -9.19 4.62
C ALA A 259 -6.18 -8.78 3.74
N GLY A 260 -5.93 -8.02 2.67
CA GLY A 260 -6.83 -7.94 1.54
C GLY A 260 -6.73 -9.19 0.66
N HIS A 261 -7.86 -9.83 0.38
CA HIS A 261 -7.93 -11.12 -0.33
C HIS A 261 -7.87 -11.01 -1.87
N ALA A 262 -7.78 -9.80 -2.42
CA ALA A 262 -7.82 -9.57 -3.86
C ALA A 262 -6.75 -8.57 -4.31
N LEU A 263 -5.82 -9.01 -5.15
CA LEU A 263 -4.88 -8.13 -5.85
C LEU A 263 -5.56 -7.35 -6.98
N ASN A 264 -6.71 -7.83 -7.46
CA ASN A 264 -7.50 -7.22 -8.50
C ASN A 264 -8.02 -5.83 -8.08
N MET A 265 -7.57 -4.77 -8.76
CA MET A 265 -7.95 -3.39 -8.44
C MET A 265 -9.43 -3.10 -8.73
N PHE A 266 -10.10 -3.82 -9.65
CA PHE A 266 -11.55 -3.69 -9.84
C PHE A 266 -12.30 -4.13 -8.59
N ALA A 267 -11.93 -5.26 -7.98
CA ALA A 267 -12.51 -5.73 -6.72
C ALA A 267 -12.25 -4.74 -5.57
N ASN A 268 -11.04 -4.18 -5.47
CA ASN A 268 -10.71 -3.18 -4.47
C ASN A 268 -11.52 -1.88 -4.64
N MET A 269 -11.78 -1.45 -5.89
CA MET A 269 -12.69 -0.32 -6.16
C MET A 269 -14.11 -0.62 -5.66
N VAL A 270 -14.64 -1.82 -5.91
CA VAL A 270 -15.95 -2.24 -5.39
C VAL A 270 -15.96 -2.24 -3.87
N GLY A 271 -14.90 -2.73 -3.22
CA GLY A 271 -14.74 -2.67 -1.77
C GLY A 271 -14.80 -1.24 -1.21
N ALA A 272 -14.13 -0.29 -1.87
CA ALA A 272 -14.16 1.12 -1.49
C ALA A 272 -15.55 1.75 -1.66
N ILE A 273 -16.25 1.44 -2.77
CA ILE A 273 -17.61 1.91 -3.03
C ILE A 273 -18.59 1.35 -1.99
N GLN A 274 -18.53 0.05 -1.71
CA GLN A 274 -19.44 -0.62 -0.79
C GLN A 274 -19.23 -0.21 0.67
N SER A 275 -17.97 -0.09 1.12
CA SER A 275 -17.64 0.40 2.46
C SER A 275 -18.05 1.87 2.62
N GLY A 276 -17.87 2.70 1.59
CA GLY A 276 -18.36 4.07 1.54
C GLY A 276 -19.88 4.17 1.58
N ALA A 277 -20.59 3.30 0.86
CA ALA A 277 -22.05 3.20 0.90
C ALA A 277 -22.56 2.79 2.30
N MET A 278 -21.89 1.81 2.94
CA MET A 278 -22.21 1.42 4.31
C MET A 278 -22.02 2.58 5.31
N SER A 279 -20.94 3.35 5.18
CA SER A 279 -20.70 4.54 5.99
C SER A 279 -21.81 5.58 5.82
N TYR A 280 -22.28 5.82 4.60
CA TYR A 280 -23.39 6.72 4.31
C TYR A 280 -24.71 6.20 4.90
N LEU A 281 -25.06 4.94 4.67
CA LEU A 281 -26.30 4.33 5.16
C LEU A 281 -26.38 4.28 6.70
N THR A 282 -25.24 4.20 7.37
CA THR A 282 -25.15 4.21 8.85
C THR A 282 -24.99 5.61 9.44
N GLY A 283 -25.06 6.67 8.63
CA GLY A 283 -24.95 8.07 9.07
C GLY A 283 -23.55 8.50 9.48
N ARG A 284 -22.50 7.74 9.10
CA ARG A 284 -21.10 8.04 9.39
C ARG A 284 -20.42 8.88 8.29
N ALA A 285 -21.02 8.97 7.11
CA ALA A 285 -20.56 9.80 6.01
C ALA A 285 -21.69 10.68 5.48
N SER A 286 -21.34 11.89 5.01
CA SER A 286 -22.30 12.85 4.41
C SER A 286 -22.79 12.45 3.02
N ARG A 287 -22.01 11.62 2.31
CA ARG A 287 -22.30 11.14 0.95
C ARG A 287 -21.67 9.76 0.70
N PRO A 288 -22.19 9.00 -0.26
CA PRO A 288 -21.53 7.77 -0.72
C PRO A 288 -20.25 8.08 -1.52
N VAL A 289 -19.46 7.05 -1.78
CA VAL A 289 -18.28 7.08 -2.67
C VAL A 289 -18.75 6.66 -4.08
N PRO A 290 -18.68 7.53 -5.09
CA PRO A 290 -19.04 7.15 -6.44
C PRO A 290 -17.94 6.33 -7.14
N PRO A 291 -18.26 5.51 -8.17
CA PRO A 291 -17.28 4.73 -8.93
C PRO A 291 -16.09 5.56 -9.47
N ALA A 292 -16.34 6.79 -9.89
CA ALA A 292 -15.30 7.69 -10.39
C ALA A 292 -14.23 8.02 -9.33
N GLU A 293 -14.60 8.19 -8.06
CA GLU A 293 -13.65 8.42 -6.97
C GLU A 293 -12.80 7.17 -6.69
N ALA A 294 -13.42 5.99 -6.66
CA ALA A 294 -12.69 4.74 -6.48
C ALA A 294 -11.72 4.49 -7.64
N PHE A 295 -12.14 4.77 -8.88
CA PHE A 295 -11.27 4.70 -10.06
C PHE A 295 -10.11 5.72 -9.98
N TYR A 296 -10.39 6.95 -9.55
CA TYR A 296 -9.36 7.96 -9.31
C TYR A 296 -8.32 7.47 -8.28
N CYS A 297 -8.74 6.89 -7.16
CA CYS A 297 -7.83 6.35 -6.14
C CYS A 297 -6.94 5.22 -6.69
N ALA A 298 -7.49 4.35 -7.54
CA ALA A 298 -6.76 3.23 -8.15
C ALA A 298 -5.81 3.66 -9.29
N THR A 299 -5.92 4.88 -9.78
CA THR A 299 -5.15 5.40 -10.92
C THR A 299 -4.37 6.65 -10.54
N LYS A 300 -4.87 7.84 -10.86
CA LYS A 300 -4.21 9.13 -10.64
C LYS A 300 -3.96 9.44 -9.16
N GLY A 301 -4.87 9.04 -8.26
CA GLY A 301 -4.75 9.23 -6.82
C GLY A 301 -3.51 8.52 -6.27
N GLY A 302 -3.43 7.21 -6.41
CA GLY A 302 -2.26 6.42 -6.02
C GLY A 302 -1.02 6.78 -6.83
N GLY A 303 -1.17 6.93 -8.15
CA GLY A 303 -0.08 7.31 -9.07
C GLY A 303 0.58 8.64 -8.72
N SER A 304 -0.15 9.57 -8.09
CA SER A 304 0.39 10.85 -7.67
C SER A 304 1.61 10.76 -6.75
N PHE A 305 1.84 9.62 -6.10
CA PHE A 305 3.05 9.36 -5.33
C PHE A 305 4.30 9.32 -6.22
N PHE A 306 4.19 8.74 -7.40
CA PHE A 306 5.27 8.66 -8.38
C PHE A 306 5.36 9.90 -9.28
N GLY A 307 4.66 10.97 -8.96
CA GLY A 307 4.60 12.19 -9.75
C GLY A 307 3.46 12.16 -10.78
N LYS A 308 3.79 12.36 -12.06
CA LYS A 308 2.79 12.41 -13.14
C LYS A 308 2.56 11.01 -13.71
N THR A 309 1.83 10.14 -12.98
CA THR A 309 1.42 8.80 -13.43
C THR A 309 -0.08 8.57 -13.18
N GLY A 310 -0.64 7.53 -13.77
CA GLY A 310 -2.05 7.13 -13.58
C GLY A 310 -3.07 8.04 -14.29
N SER A 311 -2.66 8.79 -15.33
CA SER A 311 -3.52 9.64 -16.17
C SER A 311 -2.98 9.72 -17.59
N PHE A 312 -3.85 10.05 -18.55
CA PHE A 312 -3.48 10.36 -19.94
C PHE A 312 -3.36 11.86 -20.23
N GLU A 313 -3.30 12.70 -19.21
CA GLU A 313 -3.08 14.13 -19.38
C GLU A 313 -1.69 14.41 -19.98
N PRO A 314 -1.50 15.51 -20.74
CA PRO A 314 -0.20 15.86 -21.29
C PRO A 314 0.89 15.94 -20.22
N GLY A 315 2.02 15.28 -20.48
CA GLY A 315 3.18 15.26 -19.58
C GLY A 315 3.14 14.18 -18.50
N TYR A 316 2.10 13.32 -18.50
CA TYR A 316 2.08 12.10 -17.67
C TYR A 316 2.87 10.97 -18.35
N ALA A 317 3.48 10.10 -17.55
CA ALA A 317 4.07 8.86 -18.03
C ALA A 317 2.99 7.97 -18.66
N PHE A 318 3.32 7.30 -19.76
CA PHE A 318 2.38 6.41 -20.44
C PHE A 318 2.35 5.04 -19.74
N ASP A 319 1.71 5.00 -18.59
CA ASP A 319 1.34 3.78 -17.88
C ASP A 319 -0.12 3.48 -18.24
N ALA A 320 -0.36 2.39 -18.98
CA ALA A 320 -1.66 2.15 -19.60
C ALA A 320 -2.03 0.66 -19.65
N LEU A 321 -3.35 0.41 -19.63
CA LEU A 321 -3.94 -0.91 -19.82
C LEU A 321 -4.78 -0.93 -21.10
N VAL A 322 -4.60 -1.96 -21.93
CA VAL A 322 -5.57 -2.34 -22.94
C VAL A 322 -6.50 -3.38 -22.32
N VAL A 323 -7.80 -3.09 -22.32
CA VAL A 323 -8.81 -3.97 -21.74
C VAL A 323 -9.78 -4.45 -22.80
N ASP A 324 -10.14 -5.74 -22.75
CA ASP A 324 -11.22 -6.33 -23.56
C ASP A 324 -12.52 -6.36 -22.75
N ASP A 325 -13.49 -5.58 -23.19
CA ASP A 325 -14.86 -5.56 -22.67
C ASP A 325 -15.88 -6.04 -23.71
N SER A 326 -15.44 -6.69 -24.79
CA SER A 326 -16.25 -7.14 -25.90
C SER A 326 -17.37 -8.09 -25.48
N MET A 327 -17.17 -8.87 -24.41
CA MET A 327 -18.17 -9.78 -23.85
C MET A 327 -19.45 -9.05 -23.39
N TRP A 328 -19.36 -7.76 -23.07
CA TRP A 328 -20.52 -6.96 -22.66
C TRP A 328 -21.01 -6.03 -23.77
N THR A 329 -20.10 -5.36 -24.49
CA THR A 329 -20.44 -4.37 -25.50
C THR A 329 -21.02 -5.00 -26.78
N ARG A 330 -20.76 -6.29 -26.98
CA ARG A 330 -21.30 -7.07 -28.13
C ARG A 330 -22.83 -7.15 -28.14
N HIS A 331 -23.49 -7.12 -26.99
CA HIS A 331 -24.92 -7.31 -26.85
C HIS A 331 -25.69 -6.01 -26.65
N GLN A 332 -25.05 -4.95 -26.19
CA GLN A 332 -25.67 -3.66 -25.92
C GLN A 332 -24.68 -2.52 -26.11
N PRO A 333 -24.99 -1.49 -26.91
CA PRO A 333 -24.20 -0.27 -26.98
C PRO A 333 -24.12 0.40 -25.61
N MET A 334 -22.89 0.78 -25.18
CA MET A 334 -22.64 1.46 -23.92
C MET A 334 -21.78 2.71 -24.14
N THR A 335 -22.10 3.77 -23.39
CA THR A 335 -21.22 4.96 -23.31
C THR A 335 -19.91 4.63 -22.60
N LEU A 336 -18.87 5.43 -22.78
CA LEU A 336 -17.58 5.22 -22.11
C LEU A 336 -17.72 5.16 -20.57
N PRO A 337 -18.46 6.06 -19.88
CA PRO A 337 -18.69 5.92 -18.45
C PRO A 337 -19.33 4.60 -18.05
N GLN A 338 -20.35 4.13 -18.79
CA GLN A 338 -21.00 2.84 -18.52
C GLN A 338 -20.04 1.65 -18.70
N ARG A 339 -19.14 1.71 -19.69
CA ARG A 339 -18.13 0.66 -19.89
C ARG A 339 -17.12 0.63 -18.74
N VAL A 340 -16.68 1.79 -18.25
CA VAL A 340 -15.77 1.87 -17.09
C VAL A 340 -16.48 1.36 -15.84
N GLU A 341 -17.71 1.78 -15.60
CA GLU A 341 -18.50 1.31 -14.45
C GLU A 341 -18.73 -0.21 -14.51
N LYS A 342 -19.03 -0.74 -15.70
CA LYS A 342 -19.18 -2.18 -15.91
C LYS A 342 -17.88 -2.95 -15.62
N LEU A 343 -16.74 -2.42 -16.05
CA LEU A 343 -15.42 -3.00 -15.73
C LEU A 343 -15.14 -2.98 -14.22
N ILE A 344 -15.47 -1.90 -13.51
CA ILE A 344 -15.30 -1.82 -12.06
C ILE A 344 -16.06 -2.96 -11.36
N TYR A 345 -17.33 -3.17 -11.70
CA TYR A 345 -18.17 -4.15 -11.00
C TYR A 345 -18.04 -5.59 -11.50
N CYS A 346 -17.62 -5.81 -12.73
CA CYS A 346 -17.66 -7.12 -13.36
C CYS A 346 -16.33 -7.55 -13.98
N GLY A 347 -15.31 -6.68 -13.97
CA GLY A 347 -14.01 -6.95 -14.57
C GLY A 347 -13.08 -7.74 -13.65
N ASP A 348 -12.13 -8.44 -14.28
CA ASP A 348 -11.06 -9.12 -13.61
C ASP A 348 -9.78 -9.14 -14.49
N ASP A 349 -8.76 -9.89 -14.08
CA ASP A 349 -7.47 -10.01 -14.78
C ASP A 349 -7.59 -10.57 -16.21
N ARG A 350 -8.68 -11.29 -16.54
CA ARG A 350 -8.97 -11.81 -17.88
C ARG A 350 -9.38 -10.73 -18.88
N ASN A 351 -9.82 -9.58 -18.38
CA ASN A 351 -10.13 -8.43 -19.22
C ASN A 351 -8.88 -7.59 -19.59
N ILE A 352 -7.72 -7.85 -19.00
CA ILE A 352 -6.50 -7.09 -19.23
C ILE A 352 -5.67 -7.77 -20.31
N ASP A 353 -5.65 -7.21 -21.53
CA ASP A 353 -4.89 -7.76 -22.65
C ASP A 353 -3.44 -7.33 -22.66
N HIS A 354 -3.19 -6.02 -22.48
CA HIS A 354 -1.85 -5.46 -22.51
C HIS A 354 -1.62 -4.47 -21.39
N VAL A 355 -0.38 -4.47 -20.86
CA VAL A 355 0.09 -3.58 -19.82
C VAL A 355 1.30 -2.81 -20.35
N TYR A 356 1.27 -1.50 -20.19
CA TYR A 356 2.36 -0.58 -20.54
C TYR A 356 2.85 0.16 -19.30
N VAL A 357 4.16 0.25 -19.13
CA VAL A 357 4.81 1.10 -18.12
C VAL A 357 5.83 1.97 -18.83
N ASP A 358 5.74 3.28 -18.63
CA ASP A 358 6.60 4.29 -19.26
C ASP A 358 6.72 4.11 -20.80
N GLY A 359 5.59 3.79 -21.44
CA GLY A 359 5.51 3.55 -22.89
C GLY A 359 5.99 2.17 -23.35
N ARG A 360 6.58 1.36 -22.49
CA ARG A 360 7.04 0.01 -22.82
C ARG A 360 5.96 -1.01 -22.55
N ARG A 361 5.64 -1.85 -23.54
CA ARG A 361 4.72 -2.97 -23.33
C ARG A 361 5.42 -4.07 -22.52
N LEU A 362 4.80 -4.49 -21.42
CA LEU A 362 5.29 -5.54 -20.52
C LEU A 362 4.48 -6.84 -20.64
N ARG A 363 3.20 -6.72 -21.01
CA ARG A 363 2.27 -7.83 -21.25
C ARG A 363 1.48 -7.61 -22.53
#